data_6bd8a4438f3e9ca3b2c1165cd6ca0b6b
#
_entry.id   6bd8a4438f3e9ca3b2c1165cd6ca0b6b
#
_cell.length_a   1.000
_cell.length_b   1.000
_cell.length_c   1.000
_cell.angle_alpha   90.00
_cell.angle_beta   90.00
_cell.angle_gamma   90.00
#
_symmetry.space_group_name_H-M   'P 1'
#
loop_
_entity.id
_entity.type
_entity.pdbx_description
1 polymer ?
#
loop_
_entity_poly.entity_id
_entity_poly.type
_entity_poly.pdbx_seq_one_letter_code
_entity_poly.pdbx_strand_id
1 'polypeptide(L)'
;MRREGSPWTGLWAVFFKEMADHLTGLRMRILEVLILLSALGALYTGSQALRQTVGEDPFLYLKLLTTAQDPLPSFVGFLSFFIPLAAIALAFDAVNGEYARGTLSRVLSQPIYRDALLFGKFLAGLGTLALLLFALFLMVVGLGLLRLGVPPGSEEVGRAFFFLLATLGYAGVWLALGLLFSVLFRQPATAALAALGVWLFFAVFYPILTDLAANALLLRADPFDPESQLRQAQLALWISRLSPNTLYAEALTALLNPAVRSL
;
A
#
# COMPACT_ATOMS: atom_id res chain seq x y z
N MET A 1 -5.75 -0.63 -40.67
CA MET A 1 -6.88 0.23 -40.30
C MET A 1 -6.39 1.19 -39.21
N ARG A 2 -6.37 2.50 -39.47
CA ARG A 2 -6.16 3.51 -38.40
C ARG A 2 -7.41 3.48 -37.54
N ARG A 3 -7.27 3.18 -36.26
CA ARG A 3 -8.37 3.30 -35.29
C ARG A 3 -8.67 4.79 -35.14
N GLU A 4 -9.81 5.23 -35.60
CA GLU A 4 -10.30 6.60 -35.39
C GLU A 4 -10.86 6.66 -33.96
N GLY A 5 -10.40 7.62 -33.16
CA GLY A 5 -10.89 7.84 -31.79
C GLY A 5 -9.79 8.24 -30.82
N SER A 6 -10.18 8.64 -29.61
CA SER A 6 -9.26 8.96 -28.52
C SER A 6 -8.53 7.69 -28.04
N PRO A 7 -7.22 7.75 -27.67
CA PRO A 7 -6.48 6.64 -27.06
C PRO A 7 -7.13 6.11 -25.76
N TRP A 8 -8.06 6.86 -25.18
CA TRP A 8 -8.83 6.51 -23.99
C TRP A 8 -10.18 5.84 -24.29
N THR A 9 -10.50 5.60 -25.59
CA THR A 9 -11.75 4.94 -25.97
C THR A 9 -11.81 3.53 -25.34
N GLY A 10 -12.89 3.26 -24.59
CA GLY A 10 -13.12 1.99 -23.90
C GLY A 10 -12.54 1.90 -22.49
N LEU A 11 -11.79 2.91 -22.00
CA LEU A 11 -11.19 2.88 -20.67
C LEU A 11 -12.22 2.61 -19.57
N TRP A 12 -13.31 3.38 -19.56
CA TRP A 12 -14.35 3.22 -18.53
C TRP A 12 -15.09 1.89 -18.61
N ALA A 13 -15.27 1.34 -19.81
CA ALA A 13 -15.87 0.01 -19.98
C ALA A 13 -14.97 -1.07 -19.36
N VAL A 14 -13.65 -0.98 -19.59
CA VAL A 14 -12.66 -1.86 -18.95
C VAL A 14 -12.64 -1.65 -17.43
N PHE A 15 -12.59 -0.40 -16.98
CA PHE A 15 -12.57 -0.06 -15.55
C PHE A 15 -13.75 -0.70 -14.79
N PHE A 16 -14.98 -0.45 -15.22
CA PHE A 16 -16.16 -0.97 -14.51
C PHE A 16 -16.25 -2.48 -14.58
N LYS A 17 -15.90 -3.09 -15.71
CA LYS A 17 -15.86 -4.54 -15.87
C LYS A 17 -14.86 -5.17 -14.92
N GLU A 18 -13.58 -4.69 -14.94
CA GLU A 18 -12.52 -5.25 -14.09
C GLU A 18 -12.80 -5.00 -12.60
N MET A 19 -13.32 -3.82 -12.23
CA MET A 19 -13.69 -3.54 -10.84
C MET A 19 -14.80 -4.47 -10.35
N ALA A 20 -15.82 -4.74 -11.20
CA ALA A 20 -16.87 -5.71 -10.86
C ALA A 20 -16.27 -7.12 -10.68
N ASP A 21 -15.37 -7.54 -11.57
CA ASP A 21 -14.70 -8.85 -11.47
C ASP A 21 -13.85 -8.95 -10.18
N HIS A 22 -13.15 -7.88 -9.78
CA HIS A 22 -12.40 -7.86 -8.52
C HIS A 22 -13.33 -7.98 -7.32
N LEU A 23 -14.38 -7.16 -7.22
CA LEU A 23 -15.29 -7.13 -6.07
C LEU A 23 -16.11 -8.42 -5.92
N THR A 24 -16.41 -9.12 -7.02
CA THR A 24 -17.16 -10.38 -6.97
C THR A 24 -16.28 -11.63 -6.90
N GLY A 25 -14.98 -11.47 -7.17
CA GLY A 25 -14.02 -12.57 -7.22
C GLY A 25 -13.74 -13.20 -5.86
N LEU A 26 -13.66 -14.54 -5.79
CA LEU A 26 -13.35 -15.26 -4.56
C LEU A 26 -11.99 -14.85 -3.97
N ARG A 27 -11.00 -14.57 -4.82
CA ARG A 27 -9.65 -14.13 -4.41
C ARG A 27 -9.73 -12.84 -3.58
N MET A 28 -10.45 -11.84 -4.08
CA MET A 28 -10.57 -10.57 -3.38
C MET A 28 -11.35 -10.73 -2.07
N ARG A 29 -12.41 -11.50 -2.05
CA ARG A 29 -13.17 -11.78 -0.81
C ARG A 29 -12.31 -12.42 0.28
N ILE A 30 -11.44 -13.37 -0.07
CA ILE A 30 -10.51 -13.98 0.88
C ILE A 30 -9.54 -12.92 1.43
N LEU A 31 -8.97 -12.10 0.57
CA LEU A 31 -8.06 -11.02 0.97
C LEU A 31 -8.77 -9.98 1.85
N GLU A 32 -9.97 -9.56 1.48
CA GLU A 32 -10.79 -8.62 2.27
C GLU A 32 -11.06 -9.16 3.67
N VAL A 33 -11.52 -10.39 3.78
CA VAL A 33 -11.81 -11.03 5.08
C VAL A 33 -10.54 -11.11 5.92
N LEU A 34 -9.41 -11.50 5.31
CA LEU A 34 -8.13 -11.62 6.01
C LEU A 34 -7.63 -10.27 6.52
N ILE A 35 -7.68 -9.24 5.67
CA ILE A 35 -7.28 -7.88 6.00
C ILE A 35 -8.21 -7.28 7.06
N LEU A 36 -9.53 -7.43 6.91
CA LEU A 36 -10.50 -6.91 7.86
C LEU A 36 -10.38 -7.58 9.24
N LEU A 37 -10.20 -8.90 9.29
CA LEU A 37 -10.02 -9.61 10.56
C LEU A 37 -8.71 -9.21 11.25
N SER A 38 -7.62 -9.10 10.49
CA SER A 38 -6.32 -8.67 11.02
C SER A 38 -6.37 -7.24 11.55
N ALA A 39 -7.00 -6.35 10.78
CA ALA A 39 -7.20 -4.96 11.17
C ALA A 39 -8.10 -4.83 12.41
N LEU A 40 -9.18 -5.62 12.47
CA LEU A 40 -10.07 -5.68 13.64
C LEU A 40 -9.31 -6.10 14.89
N GLY A 41 -8.47 -7.14 14.81
CA GLY A 41 -7.63 -7.60 15.90
C GLY A 41 -6.67 -6.51 16.40
N ALA A 42 -5.96 -5.83 15.46
CA ALA A 42 -5.03 -4.77 15.81
C ALA A 42 -5.73 -3.56 16.47
N LEU A 43 -6.87 -3.14 15.93
CA LEU A 43 -7.66 -2.03 16.48
C LEU A 43 -8.25 -2.39 17.84
N TYR A 44 -8.71 -3.64 18.00
CA TYR A 44 -9.24 -4.10 19.29
C TYR A 44 -8.18 -4.04 20.39
N THR A 45 -7.00 -4.61 20.16
CA THR A 45 -5.89 -4.61 21.12
C THR A 45 -5.36 -3.19 21.37
N GLY A 46 -5.16 -2.38 20.31
CA GLY A 46 -4.77 -0.98 20.41
C GLY A 46 -5.77 -0.17 21.24
N SER A 47 -7.07 -0.38 21.04
CA SER A 47 -8.11 0.30 21.83
C SER A 47 -8.09 -0.07 23.31
N GLN A 48 -7.70 -1.30 23.67
CA GLN A 48 -7.55 -1.68 25.06
C GLN A 48 -6.40 -0.93 25.75
N ALA A 49 -5.26 -0.80 25.04
CA ALA A 49 -4.11 -0.07 25.56
C ALA A 49 -4.43 1.42 25.80
N LEU A 50 -5.29 2.02 24.97
CA LEU A 50 -5.62 3.44 25.03
C LEU A 50 -6.77 3.81 25.97
N ARG A 51 -7.53 2.84 26.49
CA ARG A 51 -8.68 3.12 27.36
C ARG A 51 -8.34 3.93 28.61
N GLN A 52 -7.13 3.78 29.13
CA GLN A 52 -6.69 4.48 30.35
C GLN A 52 -6.24 5.92 30.06
N THR A 53 -5.96 6.26 28.80
CA THR A 53 -5.48 7.57 28.38
C THR A 53 -6.57 8.43 27.71
N VAL A 54 -7.82 7.92 27.66
CA VAL A 54 -8.97 8.68 27.14
C VAL A 54 -9.20 9.92 27.98
N GLY A 55 -9.19 11.09 27.31
CA GLY A 55 -9.33 12.39 27.95
C GLY A 55 -8.02 13.13 28.25
N GLU A 56 -6.86 12.45 28.19
CA GLU A 56 -5.54 13.06 28.39
C GLU A 56 -4.83 13.37 27.07
N ASP A 57 -5.17 12.65 26.00
CA ASP A 57 -4.50 12.75 24.71
C ASP A 57 -5.44 13.32 23.64
N PRO A 58 -5.05 14.40 22.95
CA PRO A 58 -5.86 15.00 21.90
C PRO A 58 -5.85 14.19 20.58
N PHE A 59 -4.97 13.18 20.40
CA PHE A 59 -4.78 12.43 19.17
C PHE A 59 -4.99 10.92 19.35
N LEU A 60 -6.11 10.55 19.97
CA LEU A 60 -6.43 9.16 20.29
C LEU A 60 -6.55 8.25 19.06
N TYR A 61 -7.13 8.76 17.96
CA TYR A 61 -7.29 7.97 16.73
C TYR A 61 -5.97 7.75 16.00
N LEU A 62 -5.05 8.73 16.02
CA LEU A 62 -3.72 8.55 15.46
C LEU A 62 -2.94 7.50 16.27
N LYS A 63 -3.06 7.53 17.60
CA LYS A 63 -2.49 6.50 18.46
C LYS A 63 -3.15 5.14 18.25
N LEU A 64 -4.47 5.08 18.04
CA LEU A 64 -5.17 3.83 17.73
C LEU A 64 -4.63 3.16 16.47
N LEU A 65 -4.24 3.94 15.46
CA LEU A 65 -3.63 3.43 14.24
C LEU A 65 -2.20 2.91 14.44
N THR A 66 -1.43 3.53 15.34
CA THR A 66 0.02 3.30 15.50
C THR A 66 0.38 2.43 16.69
N THR A 67 -0.54 2.23 17.65
CA THR A 67 -0.26 1.42 18.84
C THR A 67 -0.19 -0.06 18.47
N ALA A 68 0.96 -0.68 18.77
CA ALA A 68 1.15 -2.13 18.74
C ALA A 68 0.99 -2.70 20.14
N GLN A 69 0.49 -3.92 20.26
CA GLN A 69 0.42 -4.66 21.52
C GLN A 69 0.70 -6.13 21.26
N ASP A 70 1.74 -6.66 21.90
CA ASP A 70 2.16 -8.04 21.73
C ASP A 70 1.00 -9.04 21.90
N PRO A 71 0.89 -10.06 21.02
CA PRO A 71 1.79 -10.38 19.90
C PRO A 71 1.39 -9.70 18.56
N LEU A 72 0.45 -8.74 18.54
CA LEU A 72 -0.09 -8.16 17.32
C LEU A 72 0.61 -6.85 16.96
N PRO A 73 1.01 -6.65 15.67
CA PRO A 73 1.50 -5.37 15.20
C PRO A 73 0.38 -4.31 15.21
N SER A 74 0.77 -3.05 15.09
CA SER A 74 -0.19 -1.95 14.93
C SER A 74 -1.01 -2.09 13.65
N PHE A 75 -2.16 -1.40 13.59
CA PHE A 75 -2.99 -1.35 12.39
C PHE A 75 -2.19 -0.92 11.14
N VAL A 76 -1.35 0.11 11.29
CA VAL A 76 -0.47 0.58 10.22
C VAL A 76 0.56 -0.48 9.82
N GLY A 77 1.12 -1.22 10.77
CA GLY A 77 2.02 -2.33 10.50
C GLY A 77 1.36 -3.42 9.67
N PHE A 78 0.10 -3.77 9.97
CA PHE A 78 -0.69 -4.68 9.14
C PHE A 78 -0.90 -4.16 7.73
N LEU A 79 -1.27 -2.89 7.57
CA LEU A 79 -1.47 -2.31 6.23
C LEU A 79 -0.18 -2.27 5.43
N SER A 80 0.95 -1.92 6.04
CA SER A 80 2.26 -1.91 5.38
C SER A 80 2.63 -3.27 4.79
N PHE A 81 2.17 -4.36 5.40
CA PHE A 81 2.41 -5.73 4.95
C PHE A 81 1.35 -6.20 3.95
N PHE A 82 0.06 -6.05 4.25
CA PHE A 82 -1.02 -6.66 3.46
C PHE A 82 -1.38 -5.89 2.20
N ILE A 83 -1.22 -4.55 2.18
CA ILE A 83 -1.58 -3.74 1.00
C ILE A 83 -0.75 -4.09 -0.24
N PRO A 84 0.59 -4.25 -0.17
CA PRO A 84 1.36 -4.74 -1.31
C PRO A 84 0.90 -6.10 -1.81
N LEU A 85 0.61 -7.03 -0.90
CA LEU A 85 0.17 -8.38 -1.26
C LEU A 85 -1.19 -8.34 -1.97
N ALA A 86 -2.13 -7.53 -1.47
CA ALA A 86 -3.42 -7.33 -2.10
C ALA A 86 -3.27 -6.70 -3.49
N ALA A 87 -2.42 -5.68 -3.62
CA ALA A 87 -2.15 -5.02 -4.89
C ALA A 87 -1.54 -5.98 -5.93
N ILE A 88 -0.53 -6.75 -5.53
CA ILE A 88 0.08 -7.78 -6.39
C ILE A 88 -0.96 -8.84 -6.77
N ALA A 89 -1.78 -9.31 -5.82
CA ALA A 89 -2.80 -10.32 -6.04
C ALA A 89 -3.91 -9.88 -7.02
N LEU A 90 -4.19 -8.58 -7.11
CA LEU A 90 -5.13 -8.03 -8.10
C LEU A 90 -4.52 -7.91 -9.50
N ALA A 91 -3.18 -7.77 -9.60
CA ALA A 91 -2.52 -7.38 -10.85
C ALA A 91 -1.76 -8.51 -11.57
N PHE A 92 -1.22 -9.51 -10.85
CA PHE A 92 -0.24 -10.45 -11.40
C PHE A 92 -0.77 -11.29 -12.58
N ASP A 93 -2.08 -11.53 -12.67
CA ASP A 93 -2.71 -12.28 -13.76
C ASP A 93 -3.63 -11.43 -14.66
N ALA A 94 -3.61 -10.13 -14.51
CA ALA A 94 -4.51 -9.22 -15.20
C ALA A 94 -4.42 -9.28 -16.73
N VAL A 95 -3.25 -9.56 -17.30
CA VAL A 95 -3.02 -9.68 -18.75
C VAL A 95 -2.70 -11.11 -19.14
N ASN A 96 -1.70 -11.72 -18.51
CA ASN A 96 -1.29 -13.10 -18.83
C ASN A 96 -2.35 -14.14 -18.50
N GLY A 97 -3.25 -13.87 -17.54
CA GLY A 97 -4.41 -14.69 -17.27
C GLY A 97 -5.40 -14.74 -18.45
N GLU A 98 -5.64 -13.60 -19.11
CA GLU A 98 -6.44 -13.55 -20.35
C GLU A 98 -5.73 -14.27 -21.51
N TYR A 99 -4.40 -14.13 -21.59
CA TYR A 99 -3.60 -14.87 -22.56
C TYR A 99 -3.71 -16.37 -22.34
N ALA A 100 -3.53 -16.84 -21.11
CA ALA A 100 -3.60 -18.27 -20.76
C ALA A 100 -4.99 -18.87 -21.01
N ARG A 101 -6.06 -18.10 -20.83
CA ARG A 101 -7.45 -18.52 -21.15
C ARG A 101 -7.81 -18.38 -22.64
N GLY A 102 -6.94 -17.84 -23.48
CA GLY A 102 -7.20 -17.61 -24.91
C GLY A 102 -8.20 -16.48 -25.18
N THR A 103 -8.53 -15.65 -24.20
CA THR A 103 -9.52 -14.56 -24.32
C THR A 103 -8.90 -13.23 -24.76
N LEU A 104 -7.57 -13.08 -24.63
CA LEU A 104 -6.87 -11.82 -24.95
C LEU A 104 -7.08 -11.38 -26.40
N SER A 105 -7.07 -12.32 -27.37
CA SER A 105 -7.31 -12.00 -28.79
C SER A 105 -8.70 -11.42 -29.02
N ARG A 106 -9.70 -11.92 -28.31
CA ARG A 106 -11.08 -11.41 -28.37
C ARG A 106 -11.18 -10.00 -27.79
N VAL A 107 -10.52 -9.72 -26.67
CA VAL A 107 -10.46 -8.38 -26.06
C VAL A 107 -9.76 -7.41 -27.00
N LEU A 108 -8.64 -7.79 -27.60
CA LEU A 108 -7.88 -6.96 -28.54
C LEU A 108 -8.56 -6.77 -29.90
N SER A 109 -9.55 -7.58 -30.26
CA SER A 109 -10.37 -7.38 -31.48
C SER A 109 -11.44 -6.31 -31.31
N GLN A 110 -11.76 -5.93 -30.06
CA GLN A 110 -12.71 -4.84 -29.79
C GLN A 110 -12.09 -3.46 -30.10
N PRO A 111 -12.89 -2.42 -30.33
CA PRO A 111 -12.40 -1.07 -30.61
C PRO A 111 -11.86 -0.37 -29.36
N ILE A 112 -10.96 -1.05 -28.64
CA ILE A 112 -10.31 -0.58 -27.41
C ILE A 112 -8.82 -0.39 -27.70
N TYR A 113 -8.25 0.74 -27.28
CA TYR A 113 -6.82 0.94 -27.36
C TYR A 113 -6.08 0.15 -26.28
N ARG A 114 -4.87 -0.29 -26.58
CA ARG A 114 -4.05 -1.06 -25.62
C ARG A 114 -3.75 -0.27 -24.36
N ASP A 115 -3.53 1.03 -24.51
CA ASP A 115 -3.31 1.93 -23.37
C ASP A 115 -4.55 2.03 -22.49
N ALA A 116 -5.73 2.20 -23.09
CA ALA A 116 -7.00 2.23 -22.37
C ALA A 116 -7.26 0.90 -21.65
N LEU A 117 -6.86 -0.24 -22.20
CA LEU A 117 -6.95 -1.54 -21.55
C LEU A 117 -6.07 -1.61 -20.29
N LEU A 118 -4.78 -1.24 -20.41
CA LEU A 118 -3.84 -1.31 -19.28
C LEU A 118 -4.20 -0.31 -18.19
N PHE A 119 -4.49 0.94 -18.56
CA PHE A 119 -4.91 1.96 -17.59
C PHE A 119 -6.26 1.63 -16.96
N GLY A 120 -7.20 1.08 -17.71
CA GLY A 120 -8.48 0.62 -17.19
C GLY A 120 -8.31 -0.46 -16.13
N LYS A 121 -7.45 -1.45 -16.36
CA LYS A 121 -7.11 -2.50 -15.39
C LYS A 121 -6.40 -1.93 -14.15
N PHE A 122 -5.42 -1.03 -14.36
CA PHE A 122 -4.72 -0.36 -13.26
C PHE A 122 -5.69 0.45 -12.37
N LEU A 123 -6.51 1.29 -12.99
CA LEU A 123 -7.48 2.12 -12.26
C LEU A 123 -8.54 1.26 -11.55
N ALA A 124 -8.98 0.15 -12.14
CA ALA A 124 -9.91 -0.78 -11.51
C ALA A 124 -9.32 -1.41 -10.26
N GLY A 125 -8.07 -1.89 -10.32
CA GLY A 125 -7.37 -2.40 -9.15
C GLY A 125 -7.18 -1.33 -8.08
N LEU A 126 -6.77 -0.11 -8.48
CA LEU A 126 -6.62 1.01 -7.56
C LEU A 126 -7.95 1.43 -6.93
N GLY A 127 -9.04 1.47 -7.70
CA GLY A 127 -10.39 1.75 -7.21
C GLY A 127 -10.88 0.69 -6.22
N THR A 128 -10.60 -0.59 -6.48
CA THR A 128 -10.92 -1.69 -5.56
C THR A 128 -10.16 -1.54 -4.23
N LEU A 129 -8.86 -1.22 -4.28
CA LEU A 129 -8.06 -0.96 -3.08
C LEU A 129 -8.52 0.30 -2.34
N ALA A 130 -8.93 1.35 -3.07
CA ALA A 130 -9.50 2.56 -2.46
C ALA A 130 -10.79 2.26 -1.68
N LEU A 131 -11.68 1.41 -2.22
CA LEU A 131 -12.88 0.96 -1.52
C LEU A 131 -12.55 0.15 -0.26
N LEU A 132 -11.57 -0.76 -0.34
CA LEU A 132 -11.08 -1.51 0.82
C LEU A 132 -10.53 -0.57 1.89
N LEU A 133 -9.67 0.37 1.53
CA LEU A 133 -9.10 1.34 2.46
C LEU A 133 -10.18 2.22 3.09
N PHE A 134 -11.18 2.63 2.33
CA PHE A 134 -12.31 3.39 2.85
C PHE A 134 -13.14 2.57 3.84
N ALA A 135 -13.40 1.30 3.57
CA ALA A 135 -14.08 0.40 4.51
C ALA A 135 -13.28 0.23 5.81
N LEU A 136 -11.95 0.09 5.70
CA LEU A 136 -11.05 0.04 6.85
C LEU A 136 -11.08 1.34 7.66
N PHE A 137 -11.11 2.49 7.00
CA PHE A 137 -11.26 3.79 7.68
C PHE A 137 -12.56 3.87 8.47
N LEU A 138 -13.69 3.48 7.86
CA LEU A 138 -14.97 3.43 8.56
C LEU A 138 -14.93 2.48 9.77
N MET A 139 -14.22 1.36 9.64
CA MET A 139 -14.02 0.42 10.75
C MET A 139 -13.19 1.05 11.89
N VAL A 140 -12.14 1.79 11.57
CA VAL A 140 -11.33 2.53 12.56
C VAL A 140 -12.20 3.53 13.32
N VAL A 141 -12.96 4.35 12.60
CA VAL A 141 -13.85 5.35 13.21
C VAL A 141 -14.94 4.67 14.04
N GLY A 142 -15.59 3.63 13.49
CA GLY A 142 -16.65 2.91 14.18
C GLY A 142 -16.19 2.22 15.47
N LEU A 143 -15.07 1.50 15.42
CA LEU A 143 -14.47 0.88 16.61
C LEU A 143 -13.95 1.92 17.61
N GLY A 144 -13.35 3.01 17.14
CA GLY A 144 -12.94 4.11 17.99
C GLY A 144 -14.12 4.69 18.77
N LEU A 145 -15.23 5.01 18.10
CA LEU A 145 -16.45 5.48 18.74
C LEU A 145 -16.99 4.49 19.77
N LEU A 146 -17.06 3.20 19.42
CA LEU A 146 -17.61 2.15 20.30
C LEU A 146 -16.70 1.86 21.50
N ARG A 147 -15.38 1.96 21.34
CA ARG A 147 -14.41 1.53 22.36
C ARG A 147 -13.87 2.67 23.20
N LEU A 148 -13.65 3.84 22.60
CA LEU A 148 -13.10 5.03 23.27
C LEU A 148 -14.19 6.02 23.70
N GLY A 149 -15.37 5.98 23.06
CA GLY A 149 -16.52 6.83 23.42
C GLY A 149 -16.41 8.28 22.96
N VAL A 150 -15.37 8.64 22.21
CA VAL A 150 -15.12 10.01 21.71
C VAL A 150 -14.99 10.01 20.18
N PRO A 151 -15.51 11.04 19.49
CA PRO A 151 -15.33 11.16 18.04
C PRO A 151 -13.91 11.64 17.70
N PRO A 152 -13.42 11.33 16.47
CA PRO A 152 -12.14 11.85 16.00
C PRO A 152 -12.19 13.39 15.86
N GLY A 153 -11.11 14.06 16.20
CA GLY A 153 -10.92 15.48 15.96
C GLY A 153 -10.76 15.80 14.46
N SER A 154 -11.01 17.05 14.07
CA SER A 154 -10.88 17.47 12.66
C SER A 154 -9.47 17.30 12.11
N GLU A 155 -8.44 17.53 12.92
CA GLU A 155 -7.05 17.31 12.55
C GLU A 155 -6.75 15.82 12.35
N GLU A 156 -7.28 14.94 13.21
CA GLU A 156 -7.13 13.49 13.07
C GLU A 156 -7.78 12.98 11.79
N VAL A 157 -8.98 13.48 11.46
CA VAL A 157 -9.66 13.13 10.19
C VAL A 157 -8.86 13.60 8.99
N GLY A 158 -8.32 14.82 9.03
CA GLY A 158 -7.48 15.35 7.96
C GLY A 158 -6.20 14.51 7.76
N ARG A 159 -5.49 14.19 8.84
CA ARG A 159 -4.28 13.36 8.82
C ARG A 159 -4.60 11.93 8.35
N ALA A 160 -5.71 11.34 8.80
CA ALA A 160 -6.17 10.04 8.35
C ALA A 160 -6.53 10.03 6.85
N PHE A 161 -7.11 11.10 6.32
CA PHE A 161 -7.36 11.23 4.89
C PHE A 161 -6.06 11.22 4.07
N PHE A 162 -5.06 12.01 4.46
CA PHE A 162 -3.75 11.98 3.78
C PHE A 162 -3.03 10.65 3.96
N PHE A 163 -3.19 10.00 5.11
CA PHE A 163 -2.71 8.64 5.33
C PHE A 163 -3.32 7.64 4.33
N LEU A 164 -4.64 7.71 4.09
CA LEU A 164 -5.31 6.85 3.09
C LEU A 164 -4.78 7.13 1.68
N LEU A 165 -4.56 8.39 1.31
CA LEU A 165 -3.98 8.74 0.02
C LEU A 165 -2.54 8.22 -0.13
N ALA A 166 -1.71 8.36 0.89
CA ALA A 166 -0.35 7.81 0.90
C ALA A 166 -0.35 6.29 0.78
N THR A 167 -1.27 5.61 1.50
CA THR A 167 -1.45 4.15 1.42
C THR A 167 -1.92 3.72 0.03
N LEU A 168 -2.84 4.47 -0.58
CA LEU A 168 -3.31 4.21 -1.94
C LEU A 168 -2.18 4.41 -2.98
N GLY A 169 -1.35 5.44 -2.81
CA GLY A 169 -0.14 5.65 -3.63
C GLY A 169 0.84 4.48 -3.50
N TYR A 170 1.09 4.02 -2.27
CA TYR A 170 1.92 2.86 -1.98
C TYR A 170 1.36 1.58 -2.61
N ALA A 171 0.04 1.36 -2.51
CA ALA A 171 -0.66 0.27 -3.19
C ALA A 171 -0.49 0.34 -4.71
N GLY A 172 -0.57 1.56 -5.28
CA GLY A 172 -0.41 1.82 -6.71
C GLY A 172 0.95 1.40 -7.24
N VAL A 173 2.03 1.56 -6.47
CA VAL A 173 3.38 1.11 -6.86
C VAL A 173 3.40 -0.42 -7.03
N TRP A 174 2.88 -1.17 -6.06
CA TRP A 174 2.87 -2.63 -6.11
C TRP A 174 1.88 -3.19 -7.13
N LEU A 175 0.76 -2.49 -7.33
CA LEU A 175 -0.22 -2.80 -8.38
C LEU A 175 0.42 -2.63 -9.77
N ALA A 176 1.13 -1.52 -10.00
CA ALA A 176 1.83 -1.26 -11.25
C ALA A 176 2.92 -2.31 -11.52
N LEU A 177 3.68 -2.69 -10.48
CA LEU A 177 4.69 -3.75 -10.59
C LEU A 177 4.06 -5.10 -10.93
N GLY A 178 2.98 -5.48 -10.27
CA GLY A 178 2.23 -6.70 -10.57
C GLY A 178 1.70 -6.72 -12.00
N LEU A 179 1.13 -5.59 -12.45
CA LEU A 179 0.65 -5.44 -13.82
C LEU A 179 1.79 -5.49 -14.84
N LEU A 180 2.93 -4.86 -14.56
CA LEU A 180 4.14 -4.94 -15.39
C LEU A 180 4.58 -6.39 -15.58
N PHE A 181 4.67 -7.16 -14.51
CA PHE A 181 5.05 -8.57 -14.59
C PHE A 181 3.98 -9.43 -15.27
N SER A 182 2.70 -9.07 -15.14
CA SER A 182 1.62 -9.71 -15.92
C SER A 182 1.76 -9.51 -17.43
N VAL A 183 2.38 -8.41 -17.86
CA VAL A 183 2.66 -8.14 -19.27
C VAL A 183 3.94 -8.85 -19.73
N LEU A 184 4.98 -8.86 -18.88
CA LEU A 184 6.30 -9.42 -19.23
C LEU A 184 6.31 -10.96 -19.25
N PHE A 185 5.63 -11.59 -18.29
CA PHE A 185 5.62 -13.05 -18.18
C PHE A 185 4.33 -13.66 -18.74
N ARG A 186 4.48 -14.71 -19.53
CA ARG A 186 3.33 -15.42 -20.12
C ARG A 186 2.53 -16.26 -19.11
N GLN A 187 3.20 -16.71 -18.03
CA GLN A 187 2.59 -17.56 -17.01
C GLN A 187 2.25 -16.74 -15.77
N PRO A 188 0.98 -16.76 -15.30
CA PRO A 188 0.57 -16.04 -14.10
C PRO A 188 1.38 -16.38 -12.85
N ALA A 189 1.73 -17.66 -12.67
CA ALA A 189 2.54 -18.09 -11.52
C ALA A 189 3.93 -17.45 -11.51
N THR A 190 4.59 -17.35 -12.66
CA THR A 190 5.89 -16.69 -12.78
C THR A 190 5.78 -15.18 -12.48
N ALA A 191 4.74 -14.51 -12.98
CA ALA A 191 4.49 -13.11 -12.71
C ALA A 191 4.25 -12.85 -11.21
N ALA A 192 3.45 -13.72 -10.57
CA ALA A 192 3.20 -13.63 -9.12
C ALA A 192 4.49 -13.81 -8.31
N LEU A 193 5.26 -14.87 -8.61
CA LEU A 193 6.53 -15.14 -7.91
C LEU A 193 7.54 -14.00 -8.10
N ALA A 194 7.65 -13.44 -9.29
CA ALA A 194 8.53 -12.31 -9.56
C ALA A 194 8.10 -11.06 -8.78
N ALA A 195 6.80 -10.72 -8.77
CA ALA A 195 6.29 -9.58 -8.02
C ALA A 195 6.47 -9.74 -6.50
N LEU A 196 6.17 -10.93 -5.98
CA LEU A 196 6.38 -11.27 -4.57
C LEU A 196 7.87 -11.29 -4.20
N GLY A 197 8.74 -11.77 -5.10
CA GLY A 197 10.18 -11.76 -4.91
C GLY A 197 10.74 -10.34 -4.79
N VAL A 198 10.30 -9.42 -5.65
CA VAL A 198 10.69 -8.00 -5.57
C VAL A 198 10.14 -7.35 -4.30
N TRP A 199 8.87 -7.63 -3.95
CA TRP A 199 8.30 -7.13 -2.70
C TRP A 199 9.07 -7.64 -1.48
N LEU A 200 9.36 -8.94 -1.42
CA LEU A 200 10.10 -9.56 -0.32
C LEU A 200 11.53 -8.98 -0.22
N PHE A 201 12.16 -8.71 -1.35
CA PHE A 201 13.46 -8.05 -1.38
C PHE A 201 13.39 -6.69 -0.69
N PHE A 202 12.44 -5.83 -1.05
CA PHE A 202 12.29 -4.51 -0.43
C PHE A 202 11.77 -4.57 1.00
N ALA A 203 10.96 -5.59 1.36
CA ALA A 203 10.39 -5.71 2.70
C ALA A 203 11.39 -6.27 3.73
N VAL A 204 12.28 -7.18 3.32
CA VAL A 204 13.15 -7.92 4.26
C VAL A 204 14.63 -7.65 3.99
N PHE A 205 15.08 -7.85 2.74
CA PHE A 205 16.51 -7.79 2.44
C PHE A 205 17.04 -6.36 2.32
N TYR A 206 16.26 -5.47 1.72
CA TYR A 206 16.70 -4.10 1.47
C TYR A 206 16.98 -3.31 2.76
N PRO A 207 16.17 -3.34 3.82
CA PRO A 207 16.50 -2.73 5.10
C PRO A 207 17.83 -3.23 5.68
N ILE A 208 18.06 -4.55 5.63
CA ILE A 208 19.32 -5.15 6.11
C ILE A 208 20.50 -4.61 5.31
N LEU A 209 20.38 -4.53 3.98
CA LEU A 209 21.43 -3.99 3.12
C LEU A 209 21.68 -2.51 3.35
N THR A 210 20.64 -1.72 3.58
CA THR A 210 20.78 -0.28 3.87
C THR A 210 21.40 -0.05 5.24
N ASP A 211 21.06 -0.83 6.26
CA ASP A 211 21.69 -0.76 7.58
C ASP A 211 23.18 -1.13 7.51
N LEU A 212 23.51 -2.17 6.76
CA LEU A 212 24.88 -2.58 6.54
C LEU A 212 25.69 -1.49 5.80
N ALA A 213 25.10 -0.91 4.75
CA ALA A 213 25.70 0.18 3.99
C ALA A 213 25.85 1.45 4.86
N ALA A 214 24.84 1.80 5.65
CA ALA A 214 24.89 2.93 6.57
C ALA A 214 26.01 2.77 7.60
N ASN A 215 26.13 1.59 8.23
CA ASN A 215 27.19 1.30 9.17
C ASN A 215 28.58 1.36 8.50
N ALA A 216 28.74 0.81 7.30
CA ALA A 216 29.99 0.88 6.56
C ALA A 216 30.37 2.31 6.16
N LEU A 217 29.40 3.16 5.86
CA LEU A 217 29.60 4.58 5.57
C LEU A 217 29.98 5.35 6.84
N LEU A 218 29.29 5.13 7.95
CA LEU A 218 29.56 5.78 9.23
C LEU A 218 30.93 5.40 9.78
N LEU A 219 31.39 4.16 9.58
CA LEU A 219 32.77 3.74 9.94
C LEU A 219 33.86 4.47 9.15
N ARG A 220 33.55 5.05 8.00
CA ARG A 220 34.44 5.87 7.16
C ARG A 220 34.37 7.36 7.48
N ALA A 221 33.38 7.78 8.26
CA ALA A 221 33.29 9.17 8.71
C ALA A 221 34.34 9.46 9.76
N ASP A 222 34.92 10.67 9.71
CA ASP A 222 35.82 11.12 10.78
C ASP A 222 34.99 11.35 12.05
N PRO A 223 35.31 10.65 13.17
CA PRO A 223 34.59 10.82 14.43
C PRO A 223 34.67 12.25 15.00
N PHE A 224 35.64 13.03 14.58
CA PHE A 224 35.87 14.42 15.04
C PHE A 224 35.37 15.48 14.08
N ASP A 225 34.88 15.08 12.88
CA ASP A 225 34.27 15.99 11.90
C ASP A 225 32.77 15.81 11.77
N PRO A 226 31.94 16.70 12.38
CA PRO A 226 30.50 16.64 12.29
C PRO A 226 29.94 16.72 10.85
N GLU A 227 30.63 17.42 9.95
CA GLU A 227 30.21 17.52 8.56
C GLU A 227 30.34 16.19 7.81
N SER A 228 31.41 15.45 8.08
CA SER A 228 31.61 14.13 7.47
C SER A 228 30.54 13.15 7.96
N GLN A 229 30.19 13.18 9.25
CA GLN A 229 29.13 12.35 9.82
C GLN A 229 27.77 12.68 9.20
N LEU A 230 27.42 13.98 9.08
CA LEU A 230 26.18 14.42 8.46
C LEU A 230 26.08 13.99 7.00
N ARG A 231 27.15 14.14 6.22
CA ARG A 231 27.19 13.70 4.81
C ARG A 231 26.97 12.18 4.68
N GLN A 232 27.61 11.38 5.53
CA GLN A 232 27.46 9.93 5.51
C GLN A 232 26.04 9.51 5.92
N ALA A 233 25.46 10.14 6.95
CA ALA A 233 24.08 9.92 7.37
C ALA A 233 23.08 10.29 6.25
N GLN A 234 23.29 11.42 5.57
CA GLN A 234 22.46 11.81 4.43
C GLN A 234 22.55 10.81 3.28
N LEU A 235 23.74 10.32 2.95
CA LEU A 235 23.91 9.28 1.92
C LEU A 235 23.16 8.00 2.29
N ALA A 236 23.25 7.57 3.55
CA ALA A 236 22.52 6.40 4.05
C ALA A 236 21.01 6.59 3.92
N LEU A 237 20.47 7.78 4.25
CA LEU A 237 19.06 8.12 4.07
C LEU A 237 18.65 8.09 2.59
N TRP A 238 19.47 8.66 1.69
CA TRP A 238 19.16 8.62 0.26
C TRP A 238 19.11 7.19 -0.29
N ILE A 239 20.05 6.33 0.15
CA ILE A 239 20.05 4.91 -0.22
C ILE A 239 18.77 4.23 0.30
N SER A 240 18.39 4.44 1.57
CA SER A 240 17.19 3.83 2.14
C SER A 240 15.91 4.26 1.41
N ARG A 241 15.83 5.50 0.94
CA ARG A 241 14.70 6.09 0.21
C ARG A 241 14.48 5.54 -1.20
N LEU A 242 15.38 4.72 -1.73
CA LEU A 242 15.11 3.97 -2.97
C LEU A 242 14.06 2.87 -2.78
N SER A 243 13.76 2.49 -1.53
CA SER A 243 12.71 1.53 -1.21
C SER A 243 11.34 2.21 -1.12
N PRO A 244 10.32 1.70 -1.83
CA PRO A 244 8.94 2.15 -1.64
C PRO A 244 8.45 1.97 -0.20
N ASN A 245 8.92 0.94 0.50
CA ASN A 245 8.56 0.65 1.88
C ASN A 245 9.10 1.73 2.84
N THR A 246 10.35 2.16 2.64
CA THR A 246 10.96 3.23 3.44
C THR A 246 10.23 4.57 3.23
N LEU A 247 9.97 4.93 1.97
CA LEU A 247 9.22 6.17 1.66
C LEU A 247 7.83 6.15 2.29
N TYR A 248 7.15 5.00 2.24
CA TYR A 248 5.86 4.86 2.88
C TYR A 248 5.96 4.97 4.41
N ALA A 249 6.94 4.33 5.05
CA ALA A 249 7.15 4.42 6.49
C ALA A 249 7.47 5.87 6.95
N GLU A 250 8.27 6.62 6.18
CA GLU A 250 8.53 8.04 6.44
C GLU A 250 7.23 8.87 6.33
N ALA A 251 6.44 8.65 5.27
CA ALA A 251 5.16 9.32 5.10
C ALA A 251 4.19 9.02 6.26
N LEU A 252 4.14 7.77 6.74
CA LEU A 252 3.35 7.37 7.90
C LEU A 252 3.80 8.10 9.16
N THR A 253 5.11 8.18 9.40
CA THR A 253 5.67 8.88 10.57
C THR A 253 5.30 10.37 10.54
N ALA A 254 5.41 11.01 9.36
CA ALA A 254 5.04 12.41 9.21
C ALA A 254 3.54 12.69 9.43
N LEU A 255 2.69 11.81 8.91
CA LEU A 255 1.24 12.00 8.96
C LEU A 255 0.63 11.61 10.31
N LEU A 256 1.11 10.51 10.90
CA LEU A 256 0.47 9.93 12.10
C LEU A 256 1.16 10.31 13.41
N ASN A 257 2.37 10.89 13.38
CA ASN A 257 3.01 11.42 14.57
C ASN A 257 2.83 12.95 14.65
N PRO A 258 1.95 13.48 15.53
CA PRO A 258 1.70 14.90 15.64
C PRO A 258 2.89 15.71 16.17
N ALA A 259 3.90 15.05 16.78
CA ALA A 259 5.13 15.69 17.23
C ALA A 259 6.09 16.03 16.08
N VAL A 260 5.96 15.34 14.94
CA VAL A 260 6.75 15.62 13.73
C VAL A 260 6.09 16.73 12.93
N ARG A 261 6.67 17.93 12.97
CA ARG A 261 6.16 19.13 12.26
C ARG A 261 6.84 19.39 10.92
N SER A 262 8.01 18.77 10.68
CA SER A 262 8.75 18.84 9.40
C SER A 262 9.56 17.55 9.21
N LEU A 263 9.67 17.10 7.98
CA LEU A 263 10.57 16.03 7.56
C LEU A 263 11.90 16.63 7.10
#